data_d16b19ed8f9724001152e55fff2f6a40
#
_entry.id   d16b19ed8f9724001152e55fff2f6a40
#
_cell.length_a   1.000
_cell.length_b   1.000
_cell.length_c   1.000
_cell.angle_alpha   90.00
_cell.angle_beta   90.00
_cell.angle_gamma   90.00
#
_symmetry.space_group_name_H-M   'P 1'
#
loop_
_entity.id
_entity.type
_entity.pdbx_description
1 polymer ?
#
loop_
_entity_poly.entity_id
_entity_poly.type
_entity_poly.pdbx_seq_one_letter_code
_entity_poly.pdbx_strand_id
1 'polypeptide(L)'
;MNLDEITKAIESLPAAEQEGFLAMLADYESSVKREKAQKDFMAYTNEMWPGFVNGRHHKVMAKKFQDIAEGRLKRLIINMPPRHTKSEFASYLLPAWFLGKYPNKKIIQCSNTAELATGFGRKVRNLVGSEQYAKVFPNVSLRQDSKAAGRWSTNHNGEYFAIGVGGTVTGKGADLLIIDDPHSEQDALSETAMDNACLLYTSPSPRDS
;
A
#
# COMPACT_ATOMS: atom_id res chain seq x y z
N MET A 1 -17.20 -8.08 -34.89
CA MET A 1 -18.35 -8.69 -34.18
C MET A 1 -18.84 -7.64 -33.20
N ASN A 2 -20.07 -7.18 -33.36
CA ASN A 2 -20.67 -6.11 -32.55
C ASN A 2 -21.19 -6.73 -31.24
N LEU A 3 -21.27 -5.94 -30.15
CA LEU A 3 -21.76 -6.39 -28.85
C LEU A 3 -23.14 -7.06 -28.93
N ASP A 4 -24.03 -6.51 -29.79
CA ASP A 4 -25.37 -7.03 -30.04
C ASP A 4 -25.36 -8.43 -30.69
N GLU A 5 -24.39 -8.69 -31.57
CA GLU A 5 -24.21 -10.01 -32.21
C GLU A 5 -23.73 -11.05 -31.20
N ILE A 6 -22.83 -10.65 -30.28
CA ILE A 6 -22.35 -11.51 -29.18
C ILE A 6 -23.50 -11.84 -28.23
N THR A 7 -24.27 -10.84 -27.82
CA THR A 7 -25.41 -11.03 -26.91
C THR A 7 -26.45 -11.99 -27.51
N LYS A 8 -26.84 -11.82 -28.76
CA LYS A 8 -27.76 -12.72 -29.45
C LYS A 8 -27.22 -14.14 -29.61
N ALA A 9 -25.91 -14.27 -29.89
CA ALA A 9 -25.27 -15.57 -29.96
C ALA A 9 -25.31 -16.31 -28.60
N ILE A 10 -25.07 -15.59 -27.51
CA ILE A 10 -25.14 -16.14 -26.14
C ILE A 10 -26.58 -16.54 -25.79
N GLU A 11 -27.56 -15.70 -26.11
CA GLU A 11 -28.99 -15.99 -25.85
C GLU A 11 -29.52 -17.22 -26.62
N SER A 12 -28.85 -17.57 -27.73
CA SER A 12 -29.22 -18.76 -28.52
C SER A 12 -28.60 -20.07 -28.02
N LEU A 13 -27.68 -20.02 -27.04
CA LEU A 13 -27.06 -21.22 -26.47
C LEU A 13 -27.99 -21.93 -25.49
N PRO A 14 -27.82 -23.26 -25.26
CA PRO A 14 -28.49 -23.96 -24.17
C PRO A 14 -28.18 -23.33 -22.80
N ALA A 15 -29.13 -23.34 -21.85
CA ALA A 15 -29.00 -22.66 -20.55
C ALA A 15 -27.68 -23.02 -19.79
N ALA A 16 -27.28 -24.29 -19.84
CA ALA A 16 -26.02 -24.75 -19.21
C ALA A 16 -24.77 -24.14 -19.86
N GLU A 17 -24.79 -23.92 -21.18
CA GLU A 17 -23.67 -23.31 -21.91
C GLU A 17 -23.67 -21.80 -21.69
N GLN A 18 -24.83 -21.15 -21.55
CA GLN A 18 -24.94 -19.73 -21.17
C GLN A 18 -24.33 -19.49 -19.79
N GLU A 19 -24.66 -20.33 -18.80
CA GLU A 19 -24.11 -20.23 -17.45
C GLU A 19 -22.58 -20.41 -17.43
N GLY A 20 -22.07 -21.42 -18.16
CA GLY A 20 -20.64 -21.63 -18.32
C GLY A 20 -19.91 -20.45 -18.97
N PHE A 21 -20.51 -19.85 -19.98
CA PHE A 21 -19.94 -18.67 -20.66
C PHE A 21 -19.93 -17.42 -19.76
N LEU A 22 -21.02 -17.18 -19.02
CA LEU A 22 -21.10 -16.08 -18.05
C LEU A 22 -20.08 -16.24 -16.92
N ALA A 23 -19.89 -17.45 -16.43
CA ALA A 23 -18.84 -17.74 -15.43
C ALA A 23 -17.44 -17.44 -15.99
N MET A 24 -17.16 -17.86 -17.23
CA MET A 24 -15.88 -17.57 -17.88
C MET A 24 -15.64 -16.07 -18.09
N LEU A 25 -16.66 -15.31 -18.47
CA LEU A 25 -16.59 -13.85 -18.58
C LEU A 25 -16.32 -13.19 -17.23
N ALA A 26 -17.01 -13.62 -16.17
CA ALA A 26 -16.80 -13.11 -14.82
C ALA A 26 -15.38 -13.38 -14.32
N ASP A 27 -14.83 -14.55 -14.58
CA ASP A 27 -13.45 -14.90 -14.26
C ASP A 27 -12.44 -14.04 -15.06
N TYR A 28 -12.71 -13.83 -16.35
CA TYR A 28 -11.91 -12.97 -17.18
C TYR A 28 -11.92 -11.52 -16.68
N GLU A 29 -13.09 -10.95 -16.43
CA GLU A 29 -13.21 -9.59 -15.85
C GLU A 29 -12.47 -9.47 -14.51
N SER A 30 -12.63 -10.47 -13.64
CA SER A 30 -11.93 -10.53 -12.36
C SER A 30 -10.41 -10.55 -12.55
N SER A 31 -9.91 -11.32 -13.51
CA SER A 31 -8.49 -11.40 -13.83
C SER A 31 -7.93 -10.08 -14.35
N VAL A 32 -8.67 -9.40 -15.23
CA VAL A 32 -8.30 -8.07 -15.75
C VAL A 32 -8.29 -7.02 -14.65
N LYS A 33 -9.31 -7.00 -13.77
CA LYS A 33 -9.36 -6.10 -12.61
C LYS A 33 -8.19 -6.34 -11.67
N ARG A 34 -7.89 -7.59 -11.38
CA ARG A 34 -6.75 -8.00 -10.55
C ARG A 34 -5.42 -7.52 -11.14
N GLU A 35 -5.17 -7.80 -12.42
CA GLU A 35 -3.93 -7.39 -13.09
C GLU A 35 -3.77 -5.86 -13.09
N LYS A 36 -4.85 -5.14 -13.33
CA LYS A 36 -4.87 -3.68 -13.26
C LYS A 36 -4.55 -3.18 -11.84
N ALA A 37 -5.15 -3.75 -10.79
CA ALA A 37 -4.89 -3.38 -9.41
C ALA A 37 -3.45 -3.70 -8.97
N GLN A 38 -2.85 -4.79 -9.46
CA GLN A 38 -1.44 -5.09 -9.22
C GLN A 38 -0.48 -4.05 -9.83
N LYS A 39 -0.84 -3.47 -10.98
CA LYS A 39 0.01 -2.54 -11.73
C LYS A 39 -0.26 -1.07 -11.39
N ASP A 40 -1.49 -0.71 -11.09
CA ASP A 40 -1.95 0.66 -10.87
C ASP A 40 -2.44 0.86 -9.44
N PHE A 41 -1.82 1.83 -8.74
CA PHE A 41 -2.13 2.10 -7.34
C PHE A 41 -3.56 2.65 -7.13
N MET A 42 -4.08 3.43 -8.10
CA MET A 42 -5.48 3.90 -7.98
C MET A 42 -6.48 2.78 -8.20
N ALA A 43 -6.21 1.88 -9.15
CA ALA A 43 -7.04 0.69 -9.34
C ALA A 43 -7.03 -0.17 -8.07
N TYR A 44 -5.85 -0.39 -7.46
CA TYR A 44 -5.73 -1.07 -6.18
C TYR A 44 -6.52 -0.36 -5.06
N THR A 45 -6.42 0.96 -4.98
CA THR A 45 -7.17 1.75 -3.98
C THR A 45 -8.68 1.53 -4.13
N ASN A 46 -9.20 1.54 -5.34
CA ASN A 46 -10.63 1.32 -5.59
C ASN A 46 -11.08 -0.10 -5.21
N GLU A 47 -10.22 -1.10 -5.39
CA GLU A 47 -10.49 -2.48 -4.95
C GLU A 47 -10.48 -2.60 -3.42
N MET A 48 -9.51 -1.95 -2.74
CA MET A 48 -9.35 -2.05 -1.28
C MET A 48 -10.29 -1.12 -0.50
N TRP A 49 -10.83 -0.09 -1.13
CA TRP A 49 -11.71 0.90 -0.50
C TRP A 49 -12.99 1.10 -1.32
N PRO A 50 -13.98 0.19 -1.17
CA PRO A 50 -15.25 0.33 -1.86
C PRO A 50 -15.94 1.67 -1.54
N GLY A 51 -16.45 2.33 -2.58
CA GLY A 51 -17.08 3.64 -2.43
C GLY A 51 -16.13 4.83 -2.31
N PHE A 52 -14.81 4.61 -2.50
CA PHE A 52 -13.83 5.68 -2.50
C PHE A 52 -14.08 6.67 -3.64
N VAL A 53 -14.20 7.97 -3.29
CA VAL A 53 -14.40 9.04 -4.27
C VAL A 53 -13.06 9.63 -4.68
N ASN A 54 -12.70 9.45 -5.95
CA ASN A 54 -11.44 9.91 -6.52
C ASN A 54 -11.39 11.43 -6.68
N GLY A 55 -10.57 12.10 -5.89
CA GLY A 55 -10.21 13.51 -6.07
C GLY A 55 -8.98 13.70 -6.98
N ARG A 56 -8.80 14.91 -7.50
CA ARG A 56 -7.63 15.25 -8.33
C ARG A 56 -6.29 15.01 -7.61
N HIS A 57 -6.21 15.36 -6.32
CA HIS A 57 -5.03 15.17 -5.49
C HIS A 57 -4.69 13.68 -5.30
N HIS A 58 -5.68 12.80 -5.17
CA HIS A 58 -5.47 11.36 -5.07
C HIS A 58 -4.78 10.79 -6.30
N LYS A 59 -5.20 11.21 -7.51
CA LYS A 59 -4.57 10.78 -8.76
C LYS A 59 -3.11 11.23 -8.86
N VAL A 60 -2.81 12.45 -8.38
CA VAL A 60 -1.44 12.97 -8.35
C VAL A 60 -0.58 12.16 -7.36
N MET A 61 -1.09 11.91 -6.14
CA MET A 61 -0.38 11.09 -5.15
C MET A 61 -0.13 9.68 -5.65
N ALA A 62 -1.15 9.02 -6.19
CA ALA A 62 -1.06 7.66 -6.71
C ALA A 62 0.03 7.53 -7.77
N LYS A 63 0.09 8.47 -8.72
CA LYS A 63 1.16 8.50 -9.73
C LYS A 63 2.54 8.61 -9.10
N LYS A 64 2.70 9.47 -8.09
CA LYS A 64 3.98 9.64 -7.40
C LYS A 64 4.36 8.40 -6.57
N PHE A 65 3.38 7.73 -5.96
CA PHE A 65 3.62 6.47 -5.25
C PHE A 65 4.05 5.34 -6.21
N GLN A 66 3.49 5.29 -7.41
CA GLN A 66 3.97 4.37 -8.45
C GLN A 66 5.41 4.70 -8.86
N ASP A 67 5.74 5.99 -9.06
CA ASP A 67 7.10 6.42 -9.39
C ASP A 67 8.11 6.02 -8.30
N ILE A 68 7.72 6.12 -6.99
CA ILE A 68 8.53 5.63 -5.87
C ILE A 68 8.68 4.10 -5.92
N ALA A 69 7.58 3.38 -6.04
CA ALA A 69 7.59 1.92 -6.04
C ALA A 69 8.42 1.33 -7.19
N GLU A 70 8.44 1.99 -8.32
CA GLU A 70 9.19 1.58 -9.52
C GLU A 70 10.61 2.19 -9.58
N GLY A 71 11.02 2.93 -8.54
CA GLY A 71 12.38 3.48 -8.41
C GLY A 71 12.66 4.70 -9.31
N ARG A 72 11.65 5.24 -10.00
CA ARG A 72 11.79 6.46 -10.81
C ARG A 72 11.88 7.71 -9.95
N LEU A 73 11.31 7.69 -8.76
CA LEU A 73 11.39 8.76 -7.78
C LEU A 73 11.95 8.20 -6.46
N LYS A 74 13.01 8.79 -5.93
CA LYS A 74 13.65 8.29 -4.71
C LYS A 74 13.14 8.97 -3.44
N ARG A 75 12.68 10.21 -3.52
CA ARG A 75 12.22 11.01 -2.37
C ARG A 75 10.97 11.77 -2.75
N LEU A 76 9.99 11.80 -1.87
CA LEU A 76 8.72 12.49 -2.06
C LEU A 76 8.29 13.12 -0.74
N ILE A 77 7.96 14.40 -0.78
CA ILE A 77 7.33 15.11 0.34
C ILE A 77 5.91 15.47 -0.08
N ILE A 78 4.95 15.19 0.78
CA ILE A 78 3.53 15.48 0.56
C ILE A 78 3.02 16.37 1.69
N ASN A 79 2.74 17.62 1.36
CA ASN A 79 2.07 18.55 2.26
C ASN A 79 0.61 18.70 1.85
N MET A 80 -0.28 18.34 2.76
CA MET A 80 -1.73 18.43 2.55
C MET A 80 -2.43 18.83 3.85
N PRO A 81 -3.56 19.51 3.77
CA PRO A 81 -4.39 19.80 4.93
C PRO A 81 -4.86 18.50 5.62
N PRO A 82 -5.19 18.57 6.92
CA PRO A 82 -5.77 17.44 7.64
C PRO A 82 -7.05 16.93 6.94
N ARG A 83 -7.39 15.66 7.15
CA ARG A 83 -8.60 15.00 6.63
C ARG A 83 -8.69 14.89 5.09
N HIS A 84 -7.55 15.01 4.39
CA HIS A 84 -7.47 14.79 2.93
C HIS A 84 -6.87 13.42 2.58
N THR A 85 -7.05 12.43 3.45
CA THR A 85 -6.66 11.02 3.23
C THR A 85 -5.17 10.75 3.00
N LYS A 86 -4.26 11.73 3.31
CA LYS A 86 -2.82 11.59 3.16
C LYS A 86 -2.29 10.29 3.78
N SER A 87 -2.56 10.10 5.08
CA SER A 87 -2.07 8.94 5.85
C SER A 87 -2.73 7.64 5.41
N GLU A 88 -4.01 7.64 5.03
CA GLU A 88 -4.67 6.44 4.51
C GLU A 88 -4.04 5.99 3.18
N PHE A 89 -3.60 6.92 2.35
CA PHE A 89 -2.90 6.60 1.11
C PHE A 89 -1.45 6.20 1.35
N ALA A 90 -0.68 7.00 2.11
CA ALA A 90 0.75 6.82 2.29
C ALA A 90 1.11 5.75 3.32
N SER A 91 0.38 5.70 4.45
CA SER A 91 0.75 4.88 5.62
C SER A 91 -0.09 3.60 5.75
N TYR A 92 -1.17 3.46 4.98
CA TYR A 92 -2.02 2.28 4.99
C TYR A 92 -2.06 1.55 3.64
N LEU A 93 -2.51 2.20 2.56
CA LEU A 93 -2.69 1.53 1.27
C LEU A 93 -1.36 1.29 0.53
N LEU A 94 -0.46 2.29 0.53
CA LEU A 94 0.83 2.18 -0.17
C LEU A 94 1.71 1.03 0.33
N PRO A 95 1.95 0.85 1.66
CA PRO A 95 2.78 -0.25 2.12
C PRO A 95 2.18 -1.62 1.80
N ALA A 96 0.86 -1.79 1.87
CA ALA A 96 0.22 -3.03 1.49
C ALA A 96 0.39 -3.32 -0.01
N TRP A 97 0.14 -2.33 -0.88
CA TRP A 97 0.33 -2.47 -2.32
C TRP A 97 1.79 -2.74 -2.70
N PHE A 98 2.72 -2.04 -2.05
CA PHE A 98 4.16 -2.21 -2.27
C PHE A 98 4.62 -3.64 -1.96
N LEU A 99 4.19 -4.20 -0.81
CA LEU A 99 4.47 -5.60 -0.45
C LEU A 99 3.74 -6.61 -1.33
N GLY A 100 2.57 -6.27 -1.87
CA GLY A 100 1.89 -7.11 -2.86
C GLY A 100 2.69 -7.21 -4.16
N LYS A 101 3.21 -6.08 -4.63
CA LYS A 101 4.00 -5.99 -5.86
C LYS A 101 5.43 -6.52 -5.68
N TYR A 102 6.01 -6.32 -4.51
CA TYR A 102 7.39 -6.70 -4.16
C TYR A 102 7.43 -7.42 -2.81
N PRO A 103 6.99 -8.69 -2.75
CA PRO A 103 6.68 -9.35 -1.48
C PRO A 103 7.90 -9.71 -0.62
N ASN A 104 9.12 -9.56 -1.15
CA ASN A 104 10.40 -9.77 -0.46
C ASN A 104 11.06 -8.45 0.02
N LYS A 105 10.41 -7.32 -0.19
CA LYS A 105 10.94 -5.99 0.15
C LYS A 105 10.66 -5.61 1.60
N LYS A 106 11.41 -4.65 2.12
CA LYS A 106 11.35 -4.20 3.51
C LYS A 106 10.81 -2.78 3.60
N ILE A 107 9.86 -2.58 4.52
CA ILE A 107 9.26 -1.28 4.80
C ILE A 107 9.57 -0.86 6.23
N ILE A 108 9.98 0.38 6.42
CA ILE A 108 10.00 1.04 7.72
C ILE A 108 8.96 2.16 7.69
N GLN A 109 8.05 2.12 8.68
CA GLN A 109 7.05 3.15 8.93
C GLN A 109 7.41 3.91 10.19
N CYS A 110 7.67 5.21 10.08
CA CYS A 110 7.96 6.09 11.19
C CYS A 110 6.81 7.08 11.40
N SER A 111 6.44 7.30 12.66
CA SER A 111 5.50 8.36 13.07
C SER A 111 5.99 8.99 14.36
N ASN A 112 5.39 10.11 14.80
CA ASN A 112 5.77 10.79 16.04
C ASN A 112 5.87 9.81 17.23
N THR A 113 4.86 8.98 17.44
CA THR A 113 4.88 7.99 18.52
C THR A 113 4.95 6.56 17.98
N ALA A 114 5.55 5.65 18.78
CA ALA A 114 5.56 4.23 18.48
C ALA A 114 4.14 3.65 18.44
N GLU A 115 3.21 4.17 19.24
CA GLU A 115 1.81 3.76 19.27
C GLU A 115 1.11 4.07 17.94
N LEU A 116 1.28 5.29 17.41
CA LEU A 116 0.71 5.69 16.13
C LEU A 116 1.27 4.84 14.98
N ALA A 117 2.59 4.67 14.93
CA ALA A 117 3.24 3.83 13.92
C ALA A 117 2.77 2.37 13.99
N THR A 118 2.66 1.80 15.21
CA THR A 118 2.14 0.45 15.44
C THR A 118 0.65 0.33 15.05
N GLY A 119 -0.13 1.39 15.24
CA GLY A 119 -1.51 1.48 14.79
C GLY A 119 -1.62 1.28 13.27
N PHE A 120 -0.80 1.99 12.50
CA PHE A 120 -0.69 1.77 11.05
C PHE A 120 -0.20 0.37 10.72
N GLY A 121 0.83 -0.12 11.40
CA GLY A 121 1.34 -1.49 11.22
C GLY A 121 0.25 -2.55 11.38
N ARG A 122 -0.63 -2.39 12.37
CA ARG A 122 -1.80 -3.26 12.58
C ARG A 122 -2.79 -3.17 11.45
N LYS A 123 -3.14 -1.96 10.98
CA LYS A 123 -4.05 -1.76 9.85
C LYS A 123 -3.51 -2.42 8.59
N VAL A 124 -2.25 -2.16 8.24
CA VAL A 124 -1.59 -2.75 7.04
C VAL A 124 -1.54 -4.28 7.14
N ARG A 125 -1.15 -4.81 8.30
CA ARG A 125 -1.13 -6.26 8.54
C ARG A 125 -2.52 -6.89 8.33
N ASN A 126 -3.55 -6.28 8.89
CA ASN A 126 -4.93 -6.79 8.77
C ASN A 126 -5.40 -6.74 7.31
N LEU A 127 -5.02 -5.70 6.55
CA LEU A 127 -5.33 -5.61 5.12
C LEU A 127 -4.63 -6.72 4.34
N VAL A 128 -3.32 -6.93 4.56
CA VAL A 128 -2.55 -8.01 3.90
C VAL A 128 -3.10 -9.40 4.24
N GLY A 129 -3.68 -9.57 5.44
CA GLY A 129 -4.33 -10.81 5.87
C GLY A 129 -5.79 -10.96 5.42
N SER A 130 -6.37 -10.01 4.69
CA SER A 130 -7.78 -10.04 4.29
C SER A 130 -8.01 -10.84 3.01
N GLU A 131 -9.21 -11.40 2.87
CA GLU A 131 -9.64 -12.08 1.64
C GLU A 131 -9.66 -11.12 0.43
N GLN A 132 -10.02 -9.86 0.67
CA GLN A 132 -10.05 -8.84 -0.36
C GLN A 132 -8.65 -8.58 -0.95
N TYR A 133 -7.63 -8.52 -0.09
CA TYR A 133 -6.24 -8.40 -0.53
C TYR A 133 -5.75 -9.63 -1.27
N ALA A 134 -6.10 -10.84 -0.80
CA ALA A 134 -5.76 -12.10 -1.44
C ALA A 134 -6.34 -12.23 -2.86
N LYS A 135 -7.49 -11.61 -3.15
CA LYS A 135 -8.05 -11.54 -4.53
C LYS A 135 -7.14 -10.78 -5.48
N VAL A 136 -6.43 -9.75 -4.99
CA VAL A 136 -5.49 -8.97 -5.81
C VAL A 136 -4.09 -9.60 -5.82
N PHE A 137 -3.59 -10.02 -4.66
CA PHE A 137 -2.26 -10.61 -4.49
C PHE A 137 -2.33 -12.03 -3.90
N PRO A 138 -2.78 -13.04 -4.67
CA PRO A 138 -3.07 -14.38 -4.15
C PRO A 138 -1.83 -15.11 -3.61
N ASN A 139 -0.64 -14.74 -4.07
CA ASN A 139 0.62 -15.37 -3.67
C ASN A 139 1.28 -14.71 -2.43
N VAL A 140 0.69 -13.62 -1.91
CA VAL A 140 1.25 -12.87 -0.79
C VAL A 140 0.37 -13.04 0.44
N SER A 141 0.94 -13.53 1.51
CA SER A 141 0.26 -13.74 2.78
C SER A 141 1.18 -13.41 3.96
N LEU A 142 0.61 -13.32 5.15
CA LEU A 142 1.38 -13.12 6.38
C LEU A 142 2.05 -14.44 6.81
N ARG A 143 3.30 -14.36 7.25
CA ARG A 143 3.94 -15.49 7.95
C ARG A 143 3.23 -15.76 9.27
N GLN A 144 3.01 -17.04 9.58
CA GLN A 144 2.26 -17.45 10.77
C GLN A 144 2.98 -17.13 12.08
N ASP A 145 4.31 -17.15 12.07
CA ASP A 145 5.20 -16.92 13.21
C ASP A 145 5.58 -15.43 13.42
N SER A 146 5.11 -14.52 12.56
CA SER A 146 5.52 -13.12 12.56
C SER A 146 4.33 -12.18 12.33
N LYS A 147 3.46 -12.03 13.36
CA LYS A 147 2.21 -11.27 13.27
C LYS A 147 2.04 -10.18 14.35
N ALA A 148 3.12 -9.69 14.95
CA ALA A 148 3.04 -8.58 15.89
C ALA A 148 2.56 -7.29 15.19
N ALA A 149 1.83 -6.42 15.89
CA ALA A 149 1.23 -5.23 15.28
C ALA A 149 2.25 -4.28 14.66
N GLY A 150 3.40 -4.08 15.32
CA GLY A 150 4.46 -3.18 14.85
C GLY A 150 5.56 -3.86 14.05
N ARG A 151 5.57 -5.19 13.98
CA ARG A 151 6.57 -5.94 13.20
C ARG A 151 6.01 -7.25 12.72
N TRP A 152 5.99 -7.43 11.41
CA TRP A 152 5.51 -8.65 10.77
C TRP A 152 6.19 -8.88 9.43
N SER A 153 6.03 -10.09 8.91
CA SER A 153 6.69 -10.52 7.68
C SER A 153 5.70 -11.20 6.75
N THR A 154 5.99 -11.12 5.44
CA THR A 154 5.29 -11.88 4.41
C THR A 154 5.85 -13.30 4.29
N ASN A 155 5.11 -14.18 3.64
CA ASN A 155 5.57 -15.53 3.27
C ASN A 155 6.79 -15.54 2.31
N HIS A 156 7.11 -14.39 1.70
CA HIS A 156 8.28 -14.18 0.85
C HIS A 156 9.44 -13.45 1.56
N ASN A 157 9.46 -13.42 2.90
CA ASN A 157 10.47 -12.73 3.72
C ASN A 157 10.50 -11.20 3.55
N GLY A 158 9.46 -10.58 3.01
CA GLY A 158 9.28 -9.14 3.12
C GLY A 158 8.99 -8.77 4.57
N GLU A 159 9.43 -7.58 4.98
CA GLU A 159 9.29 -7.13 6.36
C GLU A 159 8.58 -5.78 6.43
N TYR A 160 7.71 -5.64 7.40
CA TYR A 160 7.16 -4.35 7.82
C TYR A 160 7.58 -4.06 9.27
N PHE A 161 8.13 -2.89 9.50
CA PHE A 161 8.59 -2.44 10.81
C PHE A 161 8.07 -1.04 11.12
N ALA A 162 7.29 -0.91 12.19
CA ALA A 162 6.77 0.34 12.70
C ALA A 162 7.64 0.87 13.83
N ILE A 163 7.94 2.17 13.82
CA ILE A 163 8.79 2.82 14.81
C ILE A 163 8.31 4.24 15.10
N GLY A 164 8.45 4.69 16.34
CA GLY A 164 8.32 6.09 16.70
C GLY A 164 9.61 6.87 16.47
N VAL A 165 9.52 8.20 16.36
CA VAL A 165 10.67 9.10 16.35
C VAL A 165 11.54 8.86 17.58
N GLY A 166 12.85 8.81 17.42
CA GLY A 166 13.80 8.47 18.49
C GLY A 166 13.95 6.97 18.77
N GLY A 167 13.16 6.11 18.13
CA GLY A 167 13.32 4.66 18.23
C GLY A 167 14.54 4.14 17.45
N THR A 168 15.10 3.01 17.87
CA THR A 168 16.31 2.44 17.29
C THR A 168 16.04 1.74 15.97
N VAL A 169 16.59 2.25 14.87
CA VAL A 169 16.55 1.64 13.53
C VAL A 169 17.90 1.04 13.13
N THR A 170 18.89 1.09 14.02
CA THR A 170 20.26 0.66 13.76
C THR A 170 20.30 -0.77 13.22
N GLY A 171 21.02 -0.97 12.11
CA GLY A 171 21.16 -2.26 11.47
C GLY A 171 19.97 -2.74 10.63
N LYS A 172 18.93 -1.91 10.44
CA LYS A 172 17.77 -2.26 9.60
C LYS A 172 17.83 -1.47 8.29
N GLY A 173 17.92 -2.17 7.17
CA GLY A 173 17.71 -1.59 5.85
C GLY A 173 16.23 -1.57 5.49
N ALA A 174 15.81 -0.59 4.68
CA ALA A 174 14.49 -0.53 4.09
C ALA A 174 14.57 -0.24 2.59
N ASP A 175 13.65 -0.83 1.84
CA ASP A 175 13.44 -0.50 0.42
C ASP A 175 12.43 0.65 0.28
N LEU A 176 11.55 0.80 1.27
CA LEU A 176 10.60 1.91 1.39
C LEU A 176 10.59 2.42 2.83
N LEU A 177 10.92 3.70 2.99
CA LEU A 177 10.77 4.42 4.25
C LEU A 177 9.60 5.38 4.14
N ILE A 178 8.65 5.26 5.05
CA ILE A 178 7.49 6.15 5.16
C ILE A 178 7.63 6.91 6.48
N ILE A 179 7.56 8.22 6.42
CA ILE A 179 7.55 9.09 7.60
C ILE A 179 6.26 9.88 7.56
N ASP A 180 5.36 9.62 8.49
CA ASP A 180 4.04 10.25 8.57
C ASP A 180 3.86 10.95 9.91
N ASP A 181 3.61 12.26 9.84
CA ASP A 181 3.44 13.15 10.98
C ASP A 181 4.51 12.92 12.08
N PRO A 182 5.80 13.22 11.80
CA PRO A 182 6.91 12.94 12.72
C PRO A 182 6.94 13.88 13.94
N HIS A 183 6.15 14.94 13.93
CA HIS A 183 6.07 15.93 15.00
C HIS A 183 4.66 16.02 15.56
N SER A 184 4.55 16.24 16.88
CA SER A 184 3.34 16.75 17.51
C SER A 184 3.25 18.29 17.35
N GLU A 185 2.09 18.85 17.63
CA GLU A 185 1.92 20.31 17.69
C GLU A 185 2.86 20.96 18.72
N GLN A 186 3.17 20.27 19.81
CA GLN A 186 4.10 20.74 20.85
C GLN A 186 5.55 20.68 20.39
N ASP A 187 5.93 19.66 19.62
CA ASP A 187 7.28 19.51 19.07
C ASP A 187 7.62 20.63 18.07
N ALA A 188 6.61 21.12 17.35
CA ALA A 188 6.80 22.25 16.42
C ALA A 188 7.25 23.57 17.10
N LEU A 189 7.08 23.66 18.41
CA LEU A 189 7.51 24.82 19.23
C LEU A 189 8.90 24.59 19.88
N SER A 190 9.53 23.42 19.69
CA SER A 190 10.81 23.05 20.29
C SER A 190 11.89 22.87 19.23
N GLU A 191 12.93 23.72 19.25
CA GLU A 191 14.09 23.58 18.36
C GLU A 191 14.76 22.20 18.49
N THR A 192 14.94 21.69 19.71
CA THR A 192 15.53 20.38 19.96
C THR A 192 14.70 19.24 19.36
N ALA A 193 13.36 19.32 19.43
CA ALA A 193 12.49 18.31 18.81
C ALA A 193 12.57 18.37 17.27
N MET A 194 12.65 19.57 16.71
CA MET A 194 12.83 19.77 15.28
C MET A 194 14.18 19.22 14.80
N ASP A 195 15.26 19.45 15.52
CA ASP A 195 16.58 18.93 15.21
C ASP A 195 16.61 17.39 15.26
N ASN A 196 16.00 16.78 16.26
CA ASN A 196 15.91 15.32 16.37
C ASN A 196 15.16 14.69 15.19
N ALA A 197 14.13 15.36 14.68
CA ALA A 197 13.46 14.87 13.48
C ALA A 197 14.29 15.10 12.21
N CYS A 198 15.05 16.20 12.11
CA CYS A 198 15.97 16.41 11.01
C CYS A 198 17.00 15.29 10.87
N LEU A 199 17.46 14.70 11.98
CA LEU A 199 18.39 13.56 11.97
C LEU A 199 17.81 12.32 11.27
N LEU A 200 16.50 12.12 11.30
CA LEU A 200 15.84 11.05 10.54
C LEU A 200 15.92 11.26 9.03
N TYR A 201 15.89 12.52 8.58
CA TYR A 201 15.92 12.88 7.17
C TYR A 201 17.35 12.97 6.61
N THR A 202 18.33 13.23 7.46
CA THR A 202 19.73 13.49 7.07
C THR A 202 20.65 12.29 7.23
N SER A 203 20.21 11.21 7.87
CA SER A 203 20.98 9.97 7.92
C SER A 203 21.23 9.47 6.50
N PRO A 204 22.53 9.34 6.07
CA PRO A 204 22.83 8.88 4.73
C PRO A 204 22.28 7.46 4.55
N SER A 205 21.57 7.24 3.43
CA SER A 205 21.20 5.89 3.02
C SER A 205 22.49 5.11 2.74
N PRO A 206 22.63 3.87 3.22
CA PRO A 206 23.77 3.01 2.90
C PRO A 206 24.00 2.75 1.40
N ARG A 207 23.07 3.22 0.54
CA ARG A 207 23.16 3.11 -0.93
C ARG A 207 23.62 4.39 -1.63
N ASP A 208 23.91 5.44 -0.89
CA ASP A 208 24.43 6.71 -1.44
C ASP A 208 25.97 6.80 -1.38
N SER A 209 26.64 5.68 -1.00
CA SER A 209 28.09 5.49 -1.01
C SER A 209 28.53 4.54 -2.13
#